data_f93d1b09a46c852491d3385c4130a6b8
#
_entry.id   f93d1b09a46c852491d3385c4130a6b8
#
_cell.length_a   1.000
_cell.length_b   1.000
_cell.length_c   1.000
_cell.angle_alpha   90.00
_cell.angle_beta   90.00
_cell.angle_gamma   90.00
#
_symmetry.space_group_name_H-M   'P 1'
#
loop_
_entity.id
_entity.type
_entity.pdbx_description
1 polymer ?
#
loop_
_entity_poly.entity_id
_entity_poly.type
_entity_poly.pdbx_seq_one_letter_code
_entity_poly.pdbx_strand_id
1 'polypeptide(L)' 'MNRVVPTGQALRAALELARALAALPQTCLRNDRLSMLESLDLEAREAMENEVRRGQRTLASGETSAGAARFQGGAGRHGR' A
#
# COMPACT_ATOMS: atom_id res chain seq x y z
N MET A 1 -8.12 11.07 10.97
CA MET A 1 -6.76 11.45 11.45
C MET A 1 -6.08 10.21 11.99
N ASN A 2 -4.92 9.86 11.45
CA ASN A 2 -4.25 8.60 11.80
C ASN A 2 -3.14 8.77 12.84
N ARG A 3 -2.58 9.94 12.95
CA ARG A 3 -1.50 10.22 13.90
C ARG A 3 -1.61 11.63 14.45
N VAL A 4 -1.38 11.74 15.74
CA VAL A 4 -1.25 13.02 16.44
C VAL A 4 0.16 13.08 17.03
N VAL A 5 0.86 14.16 16.80
CA VAL A 5 2.23 14.36 17.26
C VAL A 5 2.35 15.64 18.07
N PRO A 6 3.40 15.78 18.93
CA PRO A 6 3.62 17.03 19.67
C PRO A 6 3.76 18.22 18.73
N THR A 7 3.43 19.41 19.24
CA THR A 7 3.56 20.67 18.51
C THR A 7 4.99 20.83 17.97
N GLY A 8 5.10 21.22 16.70
CA GLY A 8 6.37 21.40 16.02
C GLY A 8 6.99 20.14 15.41
N GLN A 9 6.37 18.96 15.59
CA GLN A 9 6.88 17.69 15.09
C GLN A 9 6.16 17.18 13.81
N ALA A 10 5.18 17.94 13.30
CA ALA A 10 4.35 17.49 12.18
C ALA A 10 5.15 17.22 10.90
N LEU A 11 6.09 18.10 10.55
CA LEU A 11 6.90 17.94 9.33
C LEU A 11 7.80 16.72 9.42
N ARG A 12 8.49 16.52 10.53
CA ARG A 12 9.35 15.35 10.75
C ARG A 12 8.54 14.06 10.65
N ALA A 13 7.40 13.99 11.34
CA ALA A 13 6.53 12.82 11.32
C ALA A 13 6.00 12.54 9.91
N ALA A 14 5.62 13.56 9.15
CA ALA A 14 5.17 13.44 7.78
C ALA A 14 6.28 12.91 6.85
N LEU A 15 7.51 13.38 6.99
CA LEU A 15 8.65 12.92 6.20
C LEU A 15 9.00 11.47 6.52
N GLU A 16 8.97 11.08 7.79
CA GLU A 16 9.20 9.70 8.21
C GLU A 16 8.16 8.76 7.60
N LEU A 17 6.88 9.15 7.66
CA LEU A 17 5.80 8.37 7.05
C LEU A 17 5.95 8.29 5.54
N ALA A 18 6.29 9.39 4.87
CA ALA A 18 6.51 9.40 3.43
C ALA A 18 7.65 8.46 3.02
N ARG A 19 8.75 8.44 3.75
CA ARG A 19 9.86 7.52 3.50
C ARG A 19 9.46 6.07 3.70
N ALA A 20 8.69 5.77 4.74
CA ALA A 20 8.17 4.43 4.98
C ALA A 20 7.28 3.96 3.83
N LEU A 21 6.39 4.81 3.33
CA LEU A 21 5.54 4.52 2.18
C LEU A 21 6.35 4.32 0.90
N ALA A 22 7.38 5.13 0.68
CA ALA A 22 8.24 5.03 -0.48
C ALA A 22 9.06 3.73 -0.52
N ALA A 23 9.30 3.12 0.63
CA ALA A 23 10.00 1.83 0.74
C ALA A 23 9.10 0.62 0.45
N LEU A 24 7.78 0.80 0.37
CA LEU A 24 6.84 -0.29 0.08
C LEU A 24 6.77 -0.61 -1.43
N PRO A 25 6.28 -1.81 -1.81
CA PRO A 25 6.04 -2.14 -3.21
C PRO A 25 5.10 -1.14 -3.87
N GLN A 26 5.60 -0.35 -4.82
CA GLN A 26 4.87 0.81 -5.34
C GLN A 26 3.72 0.43 -6.27
N THR A 27 3.84 -0.61 -7.07
CA THR A 27 2.74 -1.06 -7.94
C THR A 27 1.54 -1.49 -7.11
N CYS A 28 1.77 -2.27 -6.06
CA CYS A 28 0.73 -2.71 -5.13
C CYS A 28 0.09 -1.51 -4.42
N LEU A 29 0.90 -0.64 -3.82
CA LEU A 29 0.44 0.53 -3.07
C LEU A 29 -0.43 1.44 -3.94
N ARG A 30 0.02 1.73 -5.17
CA ARG A 30 -0.70 2.61 -6.09
C ARG A 30 -1.99 1.97 -6.60
N ASN A 31 -1.96 0.67 -6.92
CA ASN A 31 -3.16 -0.04 -7.35
C ASN A 31 -4.20 -0.14 -6.25
N ASP A 32 -3.79 -0.40 -5.02
CA ASP A 32 -4.70 -0.43 -3.87
C ASP A 32 -5.35 0.94 -3.64
N ARG A 33 -4.56 2.00 -3.73
CA ARG A 33 -5.08 3.37 -3.61
C ARG A 33 -6.10 3.68 -4.70
N LEU A 34 -5.79 3.35 -5.96
CA LEU A 34 -6.68 3.59 -7.08
C LEU A 34 -7.97 2.76 -6.97
N SER A 35 -7.85 1.50 -6.56
CA SER A 35 -9.01 0.63 -6.32
C SER A 35 -9.95 1.22 -5.28
N MET A 36 -9.38 1.70 -4.17
CA MET A 36 -10.17 2.36 -3.12
C MET A 36 -10.89 3.59 -3.64
N LEU A 37 -10.20 4.48 -4.36
CA LEU A 37 -10.80 5.71 -4.89
C LEU A 37 -11.89 5.42 -5.93
N GLU A 38 -11.64 4.48 -6.83
CA GLU A 38 -12.60 4.08 -7.86
C GLU A 38 -13.84 3.41 -7.27
N SER A 39 -13.68 2.65 -6.17
CA SER A 39 -14.79 1.94 -5.54
C SER A 39 -15.86 2.87 -4.95
N LEU A 40 -15.53 4.13 -4.68
CA LEU A 40 -16.47 5.09 -4.10
C LEU A 40 -17.67 5.38 -5.04
N ASP A 41 -17.47 5.26 -6.35
CA ASP A 41 -18.48 5.54 -7.36
C ASP A 41 -19.04 4.27 -8.03
N LEU A 42 -18.64 3.08 -7.57
CA LEU A 42 -19.04 1.82 -8.16
C LEU A 42 -19.98 1.03 -7.24
N GLU A 43 -20.89 0.28 -7.86
CA GLU A 43 -21.65 -0.77 -7.18
C GLU A 43 -20.68 -1.82 -6.61
N ALA A 44 -21.06 -2.49 -5.52
CA ALA A 44 -20.16 -3.43 -4.82
C ALA A 44 -19.59 -4.51 -5.75
N ARG A 45 -20.40 -5.03 -6.67
CA ARG A 45 -19.96 -6.04 -7.63
C ARG A 45 -18.89 -5.50 -8.57
N GLU A 46 -19.12 -4.31 -9.13
CA GLU A 46 -18.17 -3.65 -10.03
C GLU A 46 -16.89 -3.24 -9.30
N ALA A 47 -17.00 -2.82 -8.04
CA ALA A 47 -15.85 -2.49 -7.21
C ALA A 47 -14.97 -3.73 -6.99
N MET A 48 -15.56 -4.90 -6.72
CA MET A 48 -14.83 -6.16 -6.57
C MET A 48 -14.14 -6.57 -7.86
N GLU A 49 -14.81 -6.46 -9.01
CA GLU A 49 -14.21 -6.74 -10.31
C GLU A 49 -13.03 -5.82 -10.61
N ASN A 50 -13.16 -4.53 -10.29
CA ASN A 50 -12.08 -3.55 -10.44
C ASN A 50 -10.88 -3.89 -9.54
N GLU A 51 -11.11 -4.28 -8.30
CA GLU A 51 -10.07 -4.67 -7.37
C GLU A 51 -9.31 -5.90 -7.85
N VAL A 52 -10.00 -6.90 -8.40
CA VAL A 52 -9.38 -8.10 -8.98
C VAL A 52 -8.47 -7.70 -10.15
N ARG A 53 -8.91 -6.85 -11.05
CA ARG A 53 -8.09 -6.36 -12.16
C ARG A 53 -6.83 -5.66 -11.67
N ARG A 54 -6.95 -4.83 -10.64
CA ARG A 54 -5.81 -4.14 -10.04
C ARG A 54 -4.85 -5.11 -9.35
N GLY A 55 -5.37 -6.10 -8.65
CA GLY A 55 -4.59 -7.17 -8.03
C GLY A 55 -3.82 -8.00 -9.06
N GLN A 56 -4.43 -8.29 -10.20
CA GLN A 56 -3.76 -8.98 -11.30
C GLN A 56 -2.59 -8.18 -11.87
N ARG A 57 -2.69 -6.87 -11.94
CA ARG A 57 -1.56 -6.00 -12.34
C ARG A 57 -0.42 -6.06 -11.33
N THR A 58 -0.74 -6.10 -10.05
CA THR A 58 0.27 -6.26 -9.00
C THR A 58 0.98 -7.61 -9.12
N LEU A 59 0.24 -8.69 -9.34
CA LEU A 59 0.83 -10.02 -9.58
C LEU A 59 1.75 -10.03 -10.80
N ALA A 60 1.30 -9.43 -11.90
CA ALA A 60 2.08 -9.36 -13.14
C ALA A 60 3.36 -8.54 -12.99
N SER A 61 3.43 -7.59 -12.05
CA SER A 61 4.63 -6.78 -11.79
C SER A 61 5.77 -7.55 -11.11
N GLY A 62 5.48 -8.73 -10.52
CA GLY A 62 6.45 -9.52 -9.74
C GLY A 62 6.63 -9.05 -8.29
N GLU A 63 5.98 -7.99 -7.85
CA GLU A 63 6.11 -7.48 -6.48
C GLU A 63 5.65 -8.48 -5.43
N THR A 64 4.63 -9.30 -5.74
CA THR A 64 4.13 -10.33 -4.82
C THR A 64 5.20 -11.37 -4.52
N SER A 65 5.88 -11.87 -5.55
CA SER A 65 6.98 -12.83 -5.40
C SER A 65 8.16 -12.22 -4.66
N ALA A 66 8.51 -10.99 -5.00
CA ALA A 66 9.60 -10.25 -4.33
C ALA A 66 9.28 -10.00 -2.86
N GLY A 67 8.04 -9.66 -2.54
CA GLY A 67 7.58 -9.46 -1.18
C GLY A 67 7.61 -10.75 -0.35
N ALA A 68 7.18 -11.86 -0.94
CA ALA A 68 7.24 -13.17 -0.30
C ALA A 68 8.69 -13.58 0.00
N ALA A 69 9.61 -13.37 -0.94
CA ALA A 69 11.03 -13.66 -0.75
C ALA A 69 11.63 -12.81 0.38
N ARG A 70 11.30 -11.54 0.46
CA ARG A 70 11.74 -10.66 1.55
C ARG A 70 11.19 -11.11 2.90
N PHE A 71 9.93 -11.53 2.94
CA PHE A 71 9.32 -12.05 4.17
C PHE A 71 10.02 -13.33 4.64
N GLN A 72 10.34 -14.24 3.73
CA GLN A 72 11.13 -15.44 4.05
C GLN A 72 12.49 -15.08 4.62
N GLY A 73 13.11 -14.00 4.14
CA GLY A 73 14.38 -13.48 4.65
C GLY A 73 14.26 -12.72 5.98
N GLY A 74 13.07 -12.61 6.56
CA GLY A 74 12.82 -11.99 7.87
C GLY A 74 12.16 -10.62 7.84
N ALA A 75 12.06 -9.96 6.68
CA ALA A 75 11.42 -8.64 6.58
C ALA A 75 9.92 -8.74 6.92
N GLY A 76 9.45 -7.86 7.77
CA GLY A 76 8.03 -7.78 8.13
C GLY A 76 7.55 -8.82 9.13
N ARG A 77 8.34 -9.82 9.49
CA ARG A 77 7.93 -10.88 10.44
C ARG A 77 7.59 -10.38 11.83
N HIS A 78 8.16 -9.25 12.21
CA HIS A 78 7.95 -8.61 13.50
C HIS A 78 7.35 -7.21 13.36
N GLY A 79 6.64 -6.93 12.26
CA GLY A 79 6.05 -5.63 11.97
C GLY A 79 7.07 -4.57 11.55
N ARG A 80 8.21 -4.99 11.06
CA ARG A 80 9.31 -4.08 10.66
C ARG A 80 9.68 -4.23 9.20
#